data_70320d093fc776539c5e5fb915405e36
#
_entry.id   70320d093fc776539c5e5fb915405e36
#
_cell.length_a   1.000
_cell.length_b   1.000
_cell.length_c   1.000
_cell.angle_alpha   90.00
_cell.angle_beta   90.00
_cell.angle_gamma   90.00
#
_symmetry.space_group_name_H-M   'P 1'
#
loop_
_entity.id
_entity.type
_entity.pdbx_description
1 polymer ?
#
loop_
_entity_poly.entity_id
_entity_poly.type
_entity_poly.pdbx_seq_one_letter_code
_entity_poly.pdbx_strand_id
1 'polypeptide(L)'
;MKKITVVGAGNVGATAAQRIAEKHLAENVVLLDVIEGIPQGKALDMWESGPVEDFDSAVIGTNDYSDTAGSDIVVITAGLARKPGMTRDDLLMKNAEIVRSVTEQVVPVSPDAVIVVVSNPLDVMTWVSMKTSGFPKNRVVGMAGVLDSARFLLFIAKELNVSVMDVQALVLGGHGDSMVPLIRYSTVSGIPISELMSAERIEQLVDRARNGGIEIVNYLKTGSAYYAPSSSAVEMVDAI
;
A
#
# COMPACT_ATOMS: atom_id res chain seq x y z
N MET A 1 10.94 -7.61 -13.05
CA MET A 1 10.04 -8.77 -12.86
C MET A 1 9.27 -9.03 -14.15
N LYS A 2 8.72 -10.23 -14.32
CA LYS A 2 7.92 -10.55 -15.52
C LYS A 2 6.49 -10.08 -15.39
N LYS A 3 5.86 -10.34 -14.24
CA LYS A 3 4.46 -9.99 -14.01
C LYS A 3 4.21 -9.57 -12.59
N ILE A 4 3.52 -8.46 -12.42
CA ILE A 4 2.97 -8.01 -11.14
C ILE A 4 1.46 -7.87 -11.28
N THR A 5 0.71 -8.48 -10.36
CA THR A 5 -0.75 -8.34 -10.31
C THR A 5 -1.16 -7.41 -9.16
N VAL A 6 -2.06 -6.49 -9.45
CA VAL A 6 -2.74 -5.66 -8.45
C VAL A 6 -4.21 -6.04 -8.42
N VAL A 7 -4.68 -6.55 -7.29
CA VAL A 7 -6.08 -6.95 -7.08
C VAL A 7 -6.83 -5.85 -6.35
N GLY A 8 -7.84 -5.31 -7.01
CA GLY A 8 -8.61 -4.15 -6.61
C GLY A 8 -8.29 -2.93 -7.48
N ALA A 9 -9.18 -2.56 -8.39
CA ALA A 9 -9.03 -1.41 -9.29
C ALA A 9 -9.60 -0.10 -8.69
N GLY A 10 -9.65 0.00 -7.36
CA GLY A 10 -9.95 1.24 -6.66
C GLY A 10 -8.82 2.27 -6.79
N ASN A 11 -8.92 3.39 -6.07
CA ASN A 11 -7.91 4.45 -6.18
C ASN A 11 -6.50 3.98 -5.78
N VAL A 12 -6.38 3.19 -4.72
CA VAL A 12 -5.07 2.68 -4.28
C VAL A 12 -4.48 1.73 -5.31
N GLY A 13 -5.25 0.73 -5.76
CA GLY A 13 -4.73 -0.28 -6.69
C GLY A 13 -4.43 0.29 -8.08
N ALA A 14 -5.31 1.14 -8.62
CA ALA A 14 -5.07 1.79 -9.90
C ALA A 14 -3.80 2.66 -9.86
N THR A 15 -3.64 3.49 -8.81
CA THR A 15 -2.43 4.31 -8.64
C THR A 15 -1.17 3.45 -8.43
N ALA A 16 -1.29 2.30 -7.75
CA ALA A 16 -0.16 1.38 -7.60
C ALA A 16 0.22 0.75 -8.95
N ALA A 17 -0.77 0.27 -9.73
CA ALA A 17 -0.53 -0.30 -11.05
C ALA A 17 0.16 0.71 -11.99
N GLN A 18 -0.32 1.94 -12.04
CA GLN A 18 0.30 3.02 -12.79
C GLN A 18 1.77 3.22 -12.40
N ARG A 19 2.06 3.35 -11.12
CA ARG A 19 3.43 3.58 -10.63
C ARG A 19 4.36 2.40 -10.86
N ILE A 20 3.85 1.16 -10.82
CA ILE A 20 4.60 -0.04 -11.15
C ILE A 20 5.04 0.02 -12.62
N ALA A 21 4.14 0.42 -13.52
CA ALA A 21 4.43 0.58 -14.94
C ALA A 21 5.44 1.71 -15.19
N GLU A 22 5.19 2.91 -14.68
CA GLU A 22 6.06 4.10 -14.81
C GLU A 22 7.47 3.89 -14.24
N LYS A 23 7.61 3.07 -13.20
CA LYS A 23 8.91 2.70 -12.62
C LYS A 23 9.57 1.49 -13.31
N HIS A 24 8.98 0.96 -14.36
CA HIS A 24 9.49 -0.21 -15.10
C HIS A 24 9.74 -1.45 -14.21
N LEU A 25 8.91 -1.67 -13.18
CA LEU A 25 9.13 -2.76 -12.23
C LEU A 25 8.73 -4.13 -12.77
N ALA A 26 7.88 -4.18 -13.81
CA ALA A 26 7.48 -5.42 -14.49
C ALA A 26 7.24 -5.22 -15.97
N GLU A 27 7.43 -6.30 -16.76
CA GLU A 27 7.05 -6.33 -18.18
C GLU A 27 5.52 -6.27 -18.33
N ASN A 28 4.78 -6.93 -17.43
CA ASN A 28 3.32 -6.99 -17.43
C ASN A 28 2.76 -6.58 -16.07
N VAL A 29 1.88 -5.61 -16.06
CA VAL A 29 1.10 -5.17 -14.89
C VAL A 29 -0.35 -5.56 -15.09
N VAL A 30 -0.88 -6.47 -14.28
CA VAL A 30 -2.26 -6.91 -14.36
C VAL A 30 -3.07 -6.20 -13.28
N LEU A 31 -4.09 -5.46 -13.69
CA LEU A 31 -5.06 -4.82 -12.80
C LEU A 31 -6.36 -5.63 -12.81
N LEU A 32 -6.67 -6.28 -11.68
CA LEU A 32 -7.84 -7.13 -11.55
C LEU A 32 -8.88 -6.50 -10.62
N ASP A 33 -10.14 -6.55 -11.01
CA ASP A 33 -11.28 -6.19 -10.15
C ASP A 33 -12.49 -7.07 -10.49
N VAL A 34 -13.43 -7.19 -9.56
CA VAL A 34 -14.69 -7.92 -9.78
C VAL A 34 -15.71 -7.12 -10.60
N ILE A 35 -15.56 -5.80 -10.70
CA ILE A 35 -16.48 -4.92 -11.42
C ILE A 35 -16.06 -4.86 -12.90
N GLU A 36 -16.88 -5.42 -13.77
CA GLU A 36 -16.64 -5.45 -15.21
C GLU A 36 -16.46 -4.04 -15.79
N GLY A 37 -15.49 -3.88 -16.69
CA GLY A 37 -15.18 -2.62 -17.37
C GLY A 37 -14.26 -1.69 -16.58
N ILE A 38 -14.28 -1.73 -15.25
CA ILE A 38 -13.46 -0.83 -14.42
C ILE A 38 -11.95 -1.09 -14.59
N PRO A 39 -11.46 -2.32 -14.40
CA PRO A 39 -10.04 -2.58 -14.58
C PRO A 39 -9.59 -2.40 -16.03
N GLN A 40 -10.43 -2.79 -17.00
CA GLN A 40 -10.12 -2.66 -18.43
C GLN A 40 -9.97 -1.20 -18.85
N GLY A 41 -10.95 -0.34 -18.46
CA GLY A 41 -10.91 1.08 -18.80
C GLY A 41 -9.70 1.78 -18.17
N LYS A 42 -9.43 1.52 -16.89
CA LYS A 42 -8.27 2.12 -16.21
C LYS A 42 -6.94 1.63 -16.75
N ALA A 43 -6.83 0.33 -17.04
CA ALA A 43 -5.60 -0.24 -17.57
C ALA A 43 -5.28 0.31 -18.98
N LEU A 44 -6.31 0.45 -19.82
CA LEU A 44 -6.13 1.03 -21.16
C LEU A 44 -5.68 2.50 -21.06
N ASP A 45 -6.32 3.31 -20.25
CA ASP A 45 -5.98 4.72 -20.03
C ASP A 45 -4.53 4.88 -19.50
N MET A 46 -4.12 4.02 -18.55
CA MET A 46 -2.72 3.97 -18.09
C MET A 46 -1.76 3.59 -19.21
N TRP A 47 -2.10 2.57 -20.02
CA TRP A 47 -1.22 2.11 -21.09
C TRP A 47 -1.08 3.12 -22.22
N GLU A 48 -2.17 3.88 -22.49
CA GLU A 48 -2.13 5.00 -23.45
C GLU A 48 -1.20 6.15 -22.97
N SER A 49 -0.94 6.26 -21.66
CA SER A 49 0.05 7.22 -21.16
C SER A 49 1.51 6.77 -21.37
N GLY A 50 1.75 5.49 -21.68
CA GLY A 50 3.10 4.94 -21.83
C GLY A 50 4.01 5.71 -22.80
N PRO A 51 3.55 6.11 -24.00
CA PRO A 51 4.36 6.92 -24.92
C PRO A 51 4.69 8.33 -24.41
N VAL A 52 3.95 8.84 -23.41
CA VAL A 52 4.16 10.17 -22.81
C VAL A 52 5.07 10.08 -21.59
N GLU A 53 4.94 8.99 -20.81
CA GLU A 53 5.68 8.74 -19.57
C GLU A 53 6.89 7.80 -19.78
N ASP A 54 7.20 7.48 -21.04
CA ASP A 54 8.37 6.69 -21.45
C ASP A 54 8.45 5.29 -20.82
N PHE A 55 7.33 4.56 -20.67
CA PHE A 55 7.34 3.17 -20.21
C PHE A 55 6.78 2.18 -21.26
N ASP A 56 7.35 0.96 -21.26
CA ASP A 56 6.97 -0.14 -22.16
C ASP A 56 6.18 -1.26 -21.47
N SER A 57 5.94 -1.15 -20.17
CA SER A 57 5.15 -2.13 -19.42
C SER A 57 3.76 -2.28 -20.03
N ALA A 58 3.35 -3.52 -20.35
CA ALA A 58 1.97 -3.78 -20.72
C ALA A 58 1.05 -3.69 -19.49
N VAL A 59 0.00 -2.87 -19.57
CA VAL A 59 -0.98 -2.73 -18.48
C VAL A 59 -2.29 -3.39 -18.91
N ILE A 60 -2.66 -4.48 -18.23
CA ILE A 60 -3.78 -5.35 -18.60
C ILE A 60 -4.86 -5.26 -17.53
N GLY A 61 -6.07 -4.86 -17.92
CA GLY A 61 -7.24 -4.88 -17.03
C GLY A 61 -8.07 -6.14 -17.23
N THR A 62 -8.43 -6.83 -16.15
CA THR A 62 -9.18 -8.08 -16.23
C THR A 62 -10.14 -8.30 -15.07
N ASN A 63 -11.14 -9.16 -15.30
CA ASN A 63 -12.00 -9.73 -14.25
C ASN A 63 -11.72 -11.23 -14.05
N ASP A 64 -10.78 -11.80 -14.79
CA ASP A 64 -10.43 -13.22 -14.74
C ASP A 64 -9.11 -13.45 -14.01
N TYR A 65 -9.15 -14.26 -12.96
CA TYR A 65 -7.95 -14.63 -12.19
C TYR A 65 -6.94 -15.45 -13.00
N SER A 66 -7.34 -16.10 -14.09
CA SER A 66 -6.41 -16.81 -15.00
C SER A 66 -5.35 -15.90 -15.60
N ASP A 67 -5.67 -14.62 -15.83
CA ASP A 67 -4.73 -13.63 -16.36
C ASP A 67 -3.62 -13.27 -15.33
N THR A 68 -3.86 -13.55 -14.04
CA THR A 68 -2.86 -13.34 -12.98
C THR A 68 -1.83 -14.46 -12.91
N ALA A 69 -1.97 -15.52 -13.71
CA ALA A 69 -1.11 -16.69 -13.64
C ALA A 69 0.38 -16.34 -13.82
N GLY A 70 1.22 -16.91 -12.95
CA GLY A 70 2.68 -16.71 -13.00
C GLY A 70 3.12 -15.30 -12.55
N SER A 71 2.35 -14.63 -11.69
CA SER A 71 2.78 -13.37 -11.07
C SER A 71 3.95 -13.58 -10.12
N ASP A 72 4.96 -12.71 -10.22
CA ASP A 72 6.08 -12.66 -9.28
C ASP A 72 5.63 -12.03 -7.95
N ILE A 73 4.79 -10.97 -8.05
CA ILE A 73 4.20 -10.29 -6.89
C ILE A 73 2.71 -10.09 -7.11
N VAL A 74 1.93 -10.24 -6.04
CA VAL A 74 0.51 -9.91 -5.99
C VAL A 74 0.26 -8.87 -4.91
N VAL A 75 -0.22 -7.69 -5.30
CA VAL A 75 -0.59 -6.61 -4.39
C VAL A 75 -2.11 -6.65 -4.17
N ILE A 76 -2.55 -6.92 -2.95
CA ILE A 76 -3.98 -7.01 -2.60
C ILE A 76 -4.42 -5.69 -1.99
N THR A 77 -5.16 -4.91 -2.77
CA THR A 77 -5.80 -3.65 -2.33
C THR A 77 -7.32 -3.79 -2.24
N ALA A 78 -7.85 -4.95 -2.65
CA ALA A 78 -9.28 -5.25 -2.65
C ALA A 78 -9.85 -5.22 -1.23
N GLY A 79 -10.98 -4.55 -1.07
CA GLY A 79 -11.68 -4.40 0.20
C GLY A 79 -12.69 -3.27 0.15
N LEU A 80 -13.56 -3.25 1.14
CA LEU A 80 -14.56 -2.20 1.30
C LEU A 80 -14.04 -1.09 2.20
N ALA A 81 -14.31 0.16 1.83
CA ALA A 81 -14.22 1.28 2.75
C ALA A 81 -15.40 1.26 3.72
N ARG A 82 -15.19 1.74 4.95
CA ARG A 82 -16.25 1.84 5.95
C ARG A 82 -17.39 2.73 5.43
N LYS A 83 -18.61 2.19 5.44
CA LYS A 83 -19.83 2.93 5.09
C LYS A 83 -20.56 3.39 6.36
N PRO A 84 -21.37 4.46 6.29
CA PRO A 84 -22.26 4.83 7.40
C PRO A 84 -23.13 3.65 7.82
N GLY A 85 -23.26 3.42 9.12
CA GLY A 85 -24.03 2.31 9.69
C GLY A 85 -23.28 0.98 9.82
N MET A 86 -22.06 0.84 9.27
CA MET A 86 -21.23 -0.36 9.49
C MET A 86 -20.45 -0.24 10.80
N THR A 87 -20.47 -1.32 11.59
CA THR A 87 -19.56 -1.48 12.73
C THR A 87 -18.14 -1.77 12.27
N ARG A 88 -17.16 -1.70 13.18
CA ARG A 88 -15.79 -2.13 12.88
C ARG A 88 -15.71 -3.62 12.59
N ASP A 89 -16.49 -4.43 13.32
CA ASP A 89 -16.52 -5.88 13.17
C ASP A 89 -17.18 -6.31 11.85
N ASP A 90 -18.25 -5.63 11.41
CA ASP A 90 -18.86 -5.88 10.09
C ASP A 90 -17.85 -5.63 8.97
N LEU A 91 -17.10 -4.55 9.05
CA LEU A 91 -16.08 -4.22 8.05
C LEU A 91 -14.94 -5.25 8.06
N LEU A 92 -14.48 -5.63 9.25
CA LEU A 92 -13.44 -6.62 9.43
C LEU A 92 -13.85 -7.96 8.82
N MET A 93 -15.04 -8.47 9.14
CA MET A 93 -15.52 -9.74 8.62
C MET A 93 -15.66 -9.74 7.09
N LYS A 94 -16.25 -8.68 6.53
CA LYS A 94 -16.40 -8.54 5.07
C LYS A 94 -15.06 -8.47 4.35
N ASN A 95 -14.11 -7.70 4.86
CA ASN A 95 -12.79 -7.61 4.26
C ASN A 95 -12.00 -8.91 4.41
N ALA A 96 -12.17 -9.64 5.52
CA ALA A 96 -11.58 -10.96 5.68
C ALA A 96 -12.11 -11.97 4.64
N GLU A 97 -13.41 -11.95 4.35
CA GLU A 97 -14.01 -12.77 3.28
C GLU A 97 -13.43 -12.40 1.90
N ILE A 98 -13.33 -11.10 1.60
CA ILE A 98 -12.77 -10.62 0.33
C ILE A 98 -11.32 -11.06 0.17
N VAL A 99 -10.47 -10.78 1.17
CA VAL A 99 -9.03 -11.12 1.11
C VAL A 99 -8.83 -12.63 1.04
N ARG A 100 -9.63 -13.42 1.76
CA ARG A 100 -9.63 -14.87 1.66
C ARG A 100 -9.94 -15.31 0.22
N SER A 101 -11.07 -14.87 -0.34
CA SER A 101 -11.49 -15.23 -1.69
C SER A 101 -10.46 -14.86 -2.75
N VAL A 102 -9.87 -13.66 -2.65
CA VAL A 102 -8.77 -13.23 -3.53
C VAL A 102 -7.57 -14.17 -3.41
N THR A 103 -7.15 -14.48 -2.20
CA THR A 103 -5.99 -15.34 -1.95
C THR A 103 -6.23 -16.76 -2.47
N GLU A 104 -7.41 -17.34 -2.25
CA GLU A 104 -7.80 -18.68 -2.74
C GLU A 104 -7.76 -18.78 -4.27
N GLN A 105 -8.03 -17.69 -4.98
CA GLN A 105 -8.03 -17.67 -6.45
C GLN A 105 -6.65 -17.38 -7.04
N VAL A 106 -5.84 -16.56 -6.39
CA VAL A 106 -4.50 -16.18 -6.87
C VAL A 106 -3.47 -17.28 -6.64
N VAL A 107 -3.48 -17.92 -5.47
CA VAL A 107 -2.46 -18.89 -5.06
C VAL A 107 -2.32 -20.07 -6.03
N PRO A 108 -3.40 -20.72 -6.52
CA PRO A 108 -3.27 -21.85 -7.44
C PRO A 108 -2.63 -21.50 -8.77
N VAL A 109 -2.76 -20.25 -9.23
CA VAL A 109 -2.23 -19.79 -10.54
C VAL A 109 -0.90 -19.05 -10.41
N SER A 110 -0.53 -18.62 -9.19
CA SER A 110 0.74 -17.93 -8.90
C SER A 110 1.37 -18.49 -7.60
N PRO A 111 1.74 -19.78 -7.57
CA PRO A 111 2.18 -20.48 -6.35
C PRO A 111 3.52 -19.98 -5.79
N ASP A 112 4.31 -19.29 -6.59
CA ASP A 112 5.62 -18.77 -6.21
C ASP A 112 5.62 -17.27 -5.89
N ALA A 113 4.47 -16.59 -5.99
CA ALA A 113 4.34 -15.17 -5.77
C ALA A 113 4.69 -14.74 -4.33
N VAL A 114 5.13 -13.49 -4.20
CA VAL A 114 5.10 -12.76 -2.94
C VAL A 114 3.79 -11.97 -2.88
N ILE A 115 3.09 -12.02 -1.75
CA ILE A 115 1.84 -11.28 -1.55
C ILE A 115 2.10 -10.05 -0.68
N VAL A 116 1.77 -8.88 -1.20
CA VAL A 116 1.78 -7.60 -0.47
C VAL A 116 0.34 -7.20 -0.17
N VAL A 117 -0.04 -7.19 1.09
CA VAL A 117 -1.40 -6.84 1.52
C VAL A 117 -1.46 -5.35 1.89
N VAL A 118 -2.46 -4.65 1.34
CA VAL A 118 -2.74 -3.24 1.62
C VAL A 118 -4.12 -3.05 2.26
N SER A 119 -4.99 -4.04 2.10
CA SER A 119 -6.37 -4.03 2.60
C SER A 119 -6.43 -3.90 4.12
N ASN A 120 -7.43 -3.15 4.62
CA ASN A 120 -7.60 -2.87 6.05
C ASN A 120 -8.76 -3.70 6.68
N PRO A 121 -8.66 -4.01 7.99
CA PRO A 121 -7.56 -3.75 8.94
C PRO A 121 -6.31 -4.56 8.59
N LEU A 122 -5.18 -3.88 8.39
CA LEU A 122 -4.01 -4.46 7.73
C LEU A 122 -3.47 -5.72 8.39
N ASP A 123 -3.20 -5.67 9.71
CA ASP A 123 -2.57 -6.79 10.41
C ASP A 123 -3.44 -8.06 10.32
N VAL A 124 -4.78 -7.89 10.43
CA VAL A 124 -5.73 -8.99 10.30
C VAL A 124 -5.79 -9.51 8.86
N MET A 125 -5.84 -8.62 7.87
CA MET A 125 -5.91 -9.03 6.46
C MET A 125 -4.63 -9.74 6.00
N THR A 126 -3.48 -9.29 6.47
CA THR A 126 -2.19 -9.97 6.24
C THR A 126 -2.19 -11.37 6.86
N TRP A 127 -2.70 -11.50 8.09
CA TRP A 127 -2.83 -12.80 8.74
C TRP A 127 -3.80 -13.73 8.01
N VAL A 128 -4.96 -13.22 7.55
CA VAL A 128 -5.94 -13.98 6.75
C VAL A 128 -5.28 -14.49 5.47
N SER A 129 -4.61 -13.61 4.71
CA SER A 129 -3.91 -13.99 3.48
C SER A 129 -2.83 -15.04 3.74
N MET A 130 -2.01 -14.86 4.80
CA MET A 130 -0.98 -15.83 5.18
C MET A 130 -1.59 -17.21 5.52
N LYS A 131 -2.68 -17.27 6.27
CA LYS A 131 -3.35 -18.51 6.64
C LYS A 131 -4.02 -19.19 5.45
N THR A 132 -4.62 -18.42 4.57
CA THR A 132 -5.33 -18.92 3.39
C THR A 132 -4.35 -19.42 2.33
N SER A 133 -3.26 -18.69 2.08
CA SER A 133 -2.27 -19.07 1.07
C SER A 133 -1.45 -20.31 1.44
N GLY A 134 -1.23 -20.56 2.73
CA GLY A 134 -0.28 -21.56 3.19
C GLY A 134 1.18 -21.20 2.85
N PHE A 135 1.44 -20.03 2.36
CA PHE A 135 2.79 -19.57 2.03
C PHE A 135 3.64 -19.37 3.27
N PRO A 136 4.96 -19.51 3.18
CA PRO A 136 5.84 -19.18 4.29
C PRO A 136 5.73 -17.68 4.60
N LYS A 137 5.89 -17.31 5.87
CA LYS A 137 5.66 -15.95 6.39
C LYS A 137 6.48 -14.85 5.69
N ASN A 138 7.61 -15.19 5.08
CA ASN A 138 8.45 -14.25 4.33
C ASN A 138 7.93 -13.97 2.91
N ARG A 139 6.87 -14.64 2.48
CA ARG A 139 6.19 -14.38 1.20
C ARG A 139 4.80 -13.71 1.34
N VAL A 140 4.40 -13.39 2.57
CA VAL A 140 3.15 -12.64 2.80
C VAL A 140 3.46 -11.50 3.75
N VAL A 141 3.43 -10.29 3.23
CA VAL A 141 3.80 -9.07 3.96
C VAL A 141 2.69 -8.03 3.89
N GLY A 142 2.59 -7.20 4.94
CA GLY A 142 1.62 -6.11 5.00
C GLY A 142 2.29 -4.75 4.80
N MET A 143 1.67 -3.87 4.03
CA MET A 143 2.15 -2.51 3.82
C MET A 143 1.69 -1.61 4.98
N ALA A 144 2.59 -1.30 5.89
CA ALA A 144 2.37 -0.46 7.06
C ALA A 144 3.52 0.52 7.30
N GLY A 145 4.64 0.00 7.79
CA GLY A 145 5.77 0.78 8.29
C GLY A 145 6.36 1.74 7.26
N VAL A 146 6.35 1.40 5.97
CA VAL A 146 6.80 2.31 4.89
C VAL A 146 5.94 3.57 4.86
N LEU A 147 4.60 3.41 4.91
CA LEU A 147 3.66 4.53 4.91
C LEU A 147 3.76 5.35 6.20
N ASP A 148 3.83 4.69 7.35
CA ASP A 148 3.87 5.36 8.65
C ASP A 148 5.21 6.11 8.83
N SER A 149 6.32 5.52 8.37
CA SER A 149 7.63 6.18 8.31
C SER A 149 7.61 7.40 7.39
N ALA A 150 7.03 7.29 6.19
CA ALA A 150 6.92 8.40 5.25
C ALA A 150 6.11 9.58 5.81
N ARG A 151 5.03 9.31 6.56
CA ARG A 151 4.26 10.36 7.25
C ARG A 151 5.08 11.05 8.32
N PHE A 152 5.75 10.28 9.18
CA PHE A 152 6.57 10.81 10.26
C PHE A 152 7.73 11.63 9.71
N LEU A 153 8.43 11.12 8.70
CA LEU A 153 9.50 11.80 7.97
C LEU A 153 9.02 13.15 7.39
N LEU A 154 7.88 13.14 6.68
CA LEU A 154 7.30 14.36 6.12
C LEU A 154 7.01 15.41 7.20
N PHE A 155 6.47 15.00 8.34
CA PHE A 155 6.12 15.94 9.40
C PHE A 155 7.36 16.52 10.07
N ILE A 156 8.43 15.74 10.25
CA ILE A 156 9.75 16.23 10.69
C ILE A 156 10.30 17.27 9.69
N ALA A 157 10.30 16.92 8.40
CA ALA A 157 10.79 17.80 7.34
C ALA A 157 10.05 19.14 7.30
N LYS A 158 8.72 19.10 7.41
CA LYS A 158 7.88 20.32 7.47
C LYS A 158 8.12 21.14 8.72
N GLU A 159 8.31 20.52 9.86
CA GLU A 159 8.57 21.20 11.13
C GLU A 159 9.87 21.98 11.10
N LEU A 160 10.91 21.36 10.58
CA LEU A 160 12.26 21.94 10.55
C LEU A 160 12.53 22.73 9.25
N ASN A 161 11.56 22.80 8.34
CA ASN A 161 11.68 23.44 7.03
C ASN A 161 12.91 22.98 6.24
N VAL A 162 13.09 21.66 6.17
CA VAL A 162 14.17 20.98 5.43
C VAL A 162 13.61 20.08 4.33
N SER A 163 14.46 19.63 3.42
CA SER A 163 14.09 18.65 2.40
C SER A 163 13.71 17.32 3.06
N VAL A 164 12.68 16.64 2.54
CA VAL A 164 12.35 15.27 2.94
C VAL A 164 13.51 14.29 2.68
N MET A 165 14.38 14.62 1.73
CA MET A 165 15.57 13.81 1.39
C MET A 165 16.65 13.86 2.46
N ASP A 166 16.65 14.87 3.31
CA ASP A 166 17.61 15.03 4.41
C ASP A 166 17.16 14.32 5.70
N VAL A 167 15.91 13.86 5.76
CA VAL A 167 15.32 13.24 6.94
C VAL A 167 15.36 11.71 6.84
N GLN A 168 15.80 11.07 7.90
CA GLN A 168 15.72 9.62 8.09
C GLN A 168 14.81 9.34 9.29
N ALA A 169 13.80 8.53 9.10
CA ALA A 169 12.89 8.12 10.15
C ALA A 169 12.35 6.72 9.89
N LEU A 170 12.10 5.97 10.93
CA LEU A 170 11.60 4.61 10.83
C LEU A 170 10.48 4.39 11.87
N VAL A 171 9.38 3.81 11.42
CA VAL A 171 8.26 3.38 12.26
C VAL A 171 8.09 1.87 12.11
N LEU A 172 8.08 1.18 13.23
CA LEU A 172 7.86 -0.25 13.36
C LEU A 172 6.54 -0.56 14.09
N GLY A 173 6.27 -1.82 14.34
CA GLY A 173 5.08 -2.29 15.04
C GLY A 173 3.88 -2.50 14.12
N GLY A 174 2.68 -2.57 14.70
CA GLY A 174 1.44 -2.72 13.96
C GLY A 174 0.98 -1.39 13.33
N HIS A 175 0.06 -1.48 12.38
CA HIS A 175 -0.50 -0.28 11.72
C HIS A 175 -1.58 0.38 12.60
N GLY A 176 -1.38 1.64 12.98
CA GLY A 176 -2.29 2.43 13.82
C GLY A 176 -1.78 2.65 15.25
N ASP A 177 -2.62 2.40 16.27
CA ASP A 177 -2.29 2.74 17.67
C ASP A 177 -1.07 2.00 18.23
N SER A 178 -0.74 0.84 17.67
CA SER A 178 0.40 0.01 18.07
C SER A 178 1.69 0.31 17.30
N MET A 179 1.73 1.35 16.48
CA MET A 179 2.96 1.77 15.80
C MET A 179 4.01 2.30 16.79
N VAL A 180 5.27 2.02 16.49
CA VAL A 180 6.43 2.38 17.32
C VAL A 180 7.41 3.21 16.49
N PRO A 181 7.32 4.55 16.50
CA PRO A 181 8.31 5.41 15.88
C PRO A 181 9.65 5.32 16.60
N LEU A 182 10.72 5.10 15.85
CA LEU A 182 12.06 4.98 16.39
C LEU A 182 12.73 6.35 16.52
N ILE A 183 12.32 7.15 17.50
CA ILE A 183 12.78 8.54 17.71
C ILE A 183 14.30 8.61 17.80
N ARG A 184 14.91 7.68 18.54
CA ARG A 184 16.38 7.61 18.73
C ARG A 184 17.15 7.48 17.41
N TYR A 185 16.52 6.87 16.39
CA TYR A 185 17.14 6.63 15.07
C TYR A 185 16.58 7.57 13.98
N SER A 186 15.78 8.57 14.40
CA SER A 186 15.28 9.59 13.49
C SER A 186 16.23 10.77 13.47
N THR A 187 16.71 11.13 12.28
CA THR A 187 17.76 12.15 12.10
C THR A 187 17.44 13.08 10.94
N VAL A 188 18.05 14.26 10.96
CA VAL A 188 18.12 15.17 9.81
C VAL A 188 19.60 15.35 9.47
N SER A 189 20.02 14.91 8.29
CA SER A 189 21.44 14.90 7.87
C SER A 189 22.38 14.30 8.91
N GLY A 190 21.92 13.24 9.60
CA GLY A 190 22.67 12.54 10.64
C GLY A 190 22.57 13.15 12.05
N ILE A 191 21.94 14.31 12.22
CA ILE A 191 21.71 14.93 13.55
C ILE A 191 20.41 14.36 14.14
N PRO A 192 20.41 13.78 15.34
CA PRO A 192 19.21 13.28 15.99
C PRO A 192 18.13 14.37 16.15
N ILE A 193 16.88 14.03 15.87
CA ILE A 193 15.78 15.01 16.00
C ILE A 193 15.60 15.51 17.42
N SER A 194 16.03 14.75 18.42
CA SER A 194 16.03 15.16 19.83
C SER A 194 16.98 16.30 20.17
N GLU A 195 17.94 16.60 19.30
CA GLU A 195 18.83 17.76 19.40
C GLU A 195 18.27 18.97 18.64
N LEU A 196 17.30 18.77 17.75
CA LEU A 196 16.74 19.80 16.87
C LEU A 196 15.38 20.33 17.35
N MET A 197 14.66 19.57 18.19
CA MET A 197 13.35 19.97 18.71
C MET A 197 13.09 19.38 20.10
N SER A 198 12.13 19.97 20.83
CA SER A 198 11.76 19.48 22.16
C SER A 198 11.06 18.12 22.11
N ALA A 199 11.16 17.36 23.21
CA ALA A 199 10.48 16.07 23.33
C ALA A 199 8.96 16.19 23.13
N GLU A 200 8.34 17.24 23.67
CA GLU A 200 6.91 17.53 23.49
C GLU A 200 6.56 17.72 22.02
N ARG A 201 7.41 18.43 21.26
CA ARG A 201 7.17 18.63 19.83
C ARG A 201 7.29 17.34 19.04
N ILE A 202 8.27 16.50 19.35
CA ILE A 202 8.44 15.18 18.75
C ILE A 202 7.17 14.33 18.99
N GLU A 203 6.63 14.33 20.22
CA GLU A 203 5.42 13.57 20.54
C GLU A 203 4.20 14.05 19.74
N GLN A 204 4.04 15.35 19.56
CA GLN A 204 2.98 15.91 18.69
C GLN A 204 3.12 15.45 17.24
N LEU A 205 4.35 15.36 16.71
CA LEU A 205 4.58 14.84 15.34
C LEU A 205 4.29 13.34 15.25
N VAL A 206 4.63 12.57 16.28
CA VAL A 206 4.29 11.14 16.39
C VAL A 206 2.78 10.95 16.38
N ASP A 207 2.06 11.70 17.20
CA ASP A 207 0.59 11.63 17.25
C ASP A 207 -0.05 12.03 15.93
N ARG A 208 0.50 13.04 15.26
CA ARG A 208 0.05 13.42 13.92
C ARG A 208 0.30 12.32 12.89
N ALA A 209 1.45 11.66 12.94
CA ALA A 209 1.76 10.54 12.04
C ALA A 209 0.79 9.37 12.25
N ARG A 210 0.47 9.04 13.51
CA ARG A 210 -0.51 8.03 13.90
C ARG A 210 -1.91 8.35 13.34
N ASN A 211 -2.30 9.61 13.36
CA ASN A 211 -3.60 10.09 12.91
C ASN A 211 -3.61 10.58 11.45
N GLY A 212 -2.52 10.43 10.71
CA GLY A 212 -2.36 10.99 9.36
C GLY A 212 -3.42 10.52 8.35
N GLY A 213 -3.90 9.29 8.49
CA GLY A 213 -5.02 8.79 7.67
C GLY A 213 -6.33 9.51 7.97
N ILE A 214 -6.63 9.77 9.24
CA ILE A 214 -7.84 10.48 9.68
C ILE A 214 -7.78 11.96 9.26
N GLU A 215 -6.62 12.59 9.35
CA GLU A 215 -6.41 13.98 8.89
C GLU A 215 -6.81 14.12 7.41
N ILE A 216 -6.38 13.20 6.54
CA ILE A 216 -6.73 13.21 5.12
C ILE A 216 -8.23 12.99 4.89
N VAL A 217 -8.85 12.03 5.58
CA VAL A 217 -10.30 11.77 5.50
C VAL A 217 -11.10 13.02 5.90
N ASN A 218 -10.66 13.74 6.92
CA ASN A 218 -11.30 14.98 7.37
C ASN A 218 -11.26 16.09 6.32
N TYR A 219 -10.19 16.16 5.51
CA TYR A 219 -10.12 17.10 4.38
C TYR A 219 -10.97 16.64 3.19
N LEU A 220 -10.87 15.38 2.80
CA LEU A 220 -11.54 14.86 1.61
C LEU A 220 -13.06 14.74 1.78
N LYS A 221 -13.56 14.56 3.02
CA LYS A 221 -14.97 14.30 3.36
C LYS A 221 -15.51 12.98 2.79
N THR A 222 -15.02 12.53 1.66
CA THR A 222 -15.35 11.25 1.00
C THR A 222 -14.07 10.52 0.59
N GLY A 223 -14.02 9.20 0.74
CA GLY A 223 -12.85 8.40 0.42
C GLY A 223 -11.77 8.42 1.50
N SER A 224 -10.57 8.03 1.14
CA SER A 224 -9.41 7.93 2.02
C SER A 224 -8.12 8.25 1.27
N ALA A 225 -6.99 8.32 1.98
CA ALA A 225 -5.67 8.45 1.37
C ALA A 225 -5.41 7.31 0.38
N TYR A 226 -4.85 7.61 -0.77
CA TYR A 226 -4.48 6.60 -1.76
C TYR A 226 -3.13 6.88 -2.45
N TYR A 227 -2.69 8.11 -2.59
CA TYR A 227 -1.39 8.42 -3.21
C TYR A 227 -0.22 7.87 -2.40
N ALA A 228 -0.13 8.20 -1.11
CA ALA A 228 0.94 7.71 -0.25
C ALA A 228 0.85 6.20 0.03
N PRO A 229 -0.33 5.60 0.29
CA PRO A 229 -0.46 4.14 0.37
C PRO A 229 -0.01 3.41 -0.87
N SER A 230 -0.36 3.91 -2.07
CA SER A 230 0.08 3.31 -3.34
C SER A 230 1.60 3.40 -3.52
N SER A 231 2.20 4.58 -3.25
CA SER A 231 3.66 4.73 -3.29
C SER A 231 4.36 3.79 -2.33
N SER A 232 3.82 3.64 -1.12
CA SER A 232 4.40 2.77 -0.09
C SER A 232 4.33 1.29 -0.47
N ALA A 233 3.22 0.86 -1.10
CA ALA A 233 3.11 -0.49 -1.63
C ALA A 233 4.10 -0.73 -2.79
N VAL A 234 4.25 0.24 -3.68
CA VAL A 234 5.18 0.16 -4.81
C VAL A 234 6.63 0.18 -4.35
N GLU A 235 6.97 0.92 -3.31
CA GLU A 235 8.30 0.87 -2.67
C GLU A 235 8.63 -0.53 -2.13
N MET A 236 7.66 -1.22 -1.54
CA MET A 236 7.84 -2.61 -1.12
C MET A 236 8.02 -3.55 -2.31
N VAL A 237 7.28 -3.33 -3.39
CA VAL A 237 7.41 -4.09 -4.65
C VAL A 237 8.80 -3.90 -5.26
N ASP A 238 9.32 -2.69 -5.26
CA ASP A 238 10.64 -2.34 -5.79
C ASP A 238 11.78 -2.98 -4.97
N ALA A 239 11.55 -3.12 -3.65
CA ALA A 239 12.52 -3.71 -2.72
C ALA A 239 12.56 -5.27 -2.74
N ILE A 240 11.54 -5.94 -3.32
CA ILE A 240 11.44 -7.41 -3.44
C ILE A 240 12.13 -7.90 -4.71
#